data_8ea09b8432e12e9be80b06fb47acf58e
#
_entry.id   8ea09b8432e12e9be80b06fb47acf58e
#
_cell.length_a   1.000
_cell.length_b   1.000
_cell.length_c   1.000
_cell.angle_alpha   90.00
_cell.angle_beta   90.00
_cell.angle_gamma   90.00
#
_symmetry.space_group_name_H-M   'P 1'
#
loop_
_entity.id
_entity.type
_entity.pdbx_description
1 polymer ?
#
loop_
_entity_poly.entity_id
_entity_poly.type
_entity_poly.pdbx_seq_one_letter_code
_entity_poly.pdbx_strand_id
1 'polypeptide(L)'
;VKTLSERFEQFEDDYPDFKKVAKPLSQRADLHAFMLLDKIQPSGGDMISSSEHDEFYLSIDCDKLAEVISDEQIQELVCCGIRFDGEYDCLCMFA
;
A
#
# COMPACT_ATOMS: atom_id res chain seq x y z
N VAL A 1 -15.73 -9.69 8.57
CA VAL A 1 -14.36 -9.31 8.23
C VAL A 1 -14.38 -8.16 7.22
N LYS A 2 -13.65 -7.10 7.51
CA LYS A 2 -13.60 -5.94 6.63
C LYS A 2 -12.71 -6.21 5.41
N THR A 3 -13.14 -5.71 4.25
CA THR A 3 -12.32 -5.76 3.05
C THR A 3 -11.15 -4.78 3.17
N LEU A 4 -10.15 -4.94 2.32
CA LEU A 4 -9.02 -4.02 2.30
C LEU A 4 -9.49 -2.59 1.99
N SER A 5 -10.44 -2.46 1.08
CA SER A 5 -11.05 -1.16 0.73
C SER A 5 -11.63 -0.48 1.98
N GLU A 6 -12.41 -1.19 2.75
CA GLU A 6 -13.01 -0.65 3.98
C GLU A 6 -11.96 -0.26 5.00
N ARG A 7 -10.90 -1.06 5.11
CA ARG A 7 -9.81 -0.78 6.05
C ARG A 7 -9.01 0.45 5.65
N PHE A 8 -8.80 0.67 4.36
CA PHE A 8 -8.13 1.89 3.87
C PHE A 8 -8.99 3.13 4.05
N GLU A 9 -10.32 3.00 3.97
CA GLU A 9 -11.23 4.12 4.18
C GLU A 9 -11.08 4.77 5.56
N GLN A 10 -10.66 4.00 6.56
CA GLN A 10 -10.43 4.53 7.90
C GLN A 10 -9.33 5.60 7.93
N PHE A 11 -8.46 5.59 6.94
CA PHE A 11 -7.31 6.50 6.88
C PHE A 11 -7.38 7.43 5.67
N GLU A 12 -8.54 7.54 5.01
CA GLU A 12 -8.64 8.34 3.78
C GLU A 12 -8.38 9.84 3.99
N ASP A 13 -8.59 10.32 5.21
CA ASP A 13 -8.34 11.71 5.56
C ASP A 13 -6.88 11.96 5.99
N ASP A 14 -6.08 10.92 6.10
CA ASP A 14 -4.69 11.06 6.49
C ASP A 14 -3.87 11.55 5.30
N TYR A 15 -2.97 12.49 5.57
CA TYR A 15 -2.06 12.99 4.55
C TYR A 15 -0.85 12.07 4.42
N PRO A 16 -0.33 11.87 3.21
CA PRO A 16 0.93 11.14 3.04
C PRO A 16 2.07 11.93 3.70
N ASP A 17 2.56 11.42 4.81
CA ASP A 17 3.68 12.03 5.52
C ASP A 17 4.62 10.92 6.00
N PHE A 18 5.63 10.65 5.17
CA PHE A 18 6.60 9.61 5.44
C PHE A 18 7.35 9.81 6.75
N LYS A 19 7.45 11.04 7.24
CA LYS A 19 8.13 11.34 8.51
C LYS A 19 7.45 10.70 9.70
N LYS A 20 6.18 10.34 9.56
CA LYS A 20 5.43 9.67 10.63
C LYS A 20 5.79 8.20 10.77
N VAL A 21 6.49 7.62 9.82
CA VAL A 21 6.93 6.23 9.89
C VAL A 21 8.09 6.13 10.86
N ALA A 22 7.91 5.37 11.94
CA ALA A 22 8.85 5.34 13.06
C ALA A 22 10.18 4.65 12.70
N LYS A 23 10.11 3.54 11.98
CA LYS A 23 11.30 2.75 11.62
C LYS A 23 11.24 2.37 10.15
N PRO A 24 11.54 3.29 9.24
CA PRO A 24 11.44 2.99 7.82
C PRO A 24 12.50 1.98 7.37
N LEU A 25 12.09 1.08 6.50
CA LEU A 25 13.00 0.11 5.89
C LEU A 25 13.92 0.75 4.87
N SER A 26 13.52 1.91 4.36
CA SER A 26 14.30 2.74 3.44
C SER A 26 13.96 4.19 3.72
N GLN A 27 14.86 5.10 3.37
CA GLN A 27 14.59 6.53 3.46
C GLN A 27 13.73 7.04 2.31
N ARG A 28 13.46 6.18 1.33
CA ARG A 28 12.57 6.50 0.21
C ARG A 28 11.20 5.91 0.48
N ALA A 29 10.17 6.73 0.42
CA ALA A 29 8.80 6.32 0.75
C ALA A 29 8.31 5.16 -0.13
N ASP A 30 8.55 5.24 -1.44
CA ASP A 30 8.16 4.19 -2.36
C ASP A 30 8.87 2.86 -2.07
N LEU A 31 10.16 2.90 -1.80
CA LEU A 31 10.91 1.70 -1.46
C LEU A 31 10.45 1.10 -0.14
N HIS A 32 10.20 1.95 0.87
CA HIS A 32 9.67 1.45 2.14
C HIS A 32 8.35 0.74 1.93
N ALA A 33 7.44 1.33 1.15
CA ALA A 33 6.14 0.73 0.88
C ALA A 33 6.28 -0.61 0.18
N PHE A 34 7.12 -0.69 -0.85
CA PHE A 34 7.33 -1.93 -1.60
C PHE A 34 7.97 -3.00 -0.73
N MET A 35 8.97 -2.63 0.07
CA MET A 35 9.64 -3.57 0.97
C MET A 35 8.69 -4.08 2.06
N LEU A 36 7.86 -3.20 2.59
CA LEU A 36 6.87 -3.59 3.59
C LEU A 36 5.85 -4.55 3.00
N LEU A 37 5.33 -4.27 1.82
CA LEU A 37 4.39 -5.16 1.15
C LEU A 37 5.02 -6.51 0.83
N ASP A 38 6.26 -6.52 0.37
CA ASP A 38 6.97 -7.76 0.09
C ASP A 38 7.21 -8.59 1.36
N LYS A 39 7.44 -7.93 2.47
CA LYS A 39 7.62 -8.59 3.77
C LYS A 39 6.32 -9.21 4.26
N ILE A 40 5.19 -8.52 4.08
CA ILE A 40 3.88 -9.00 4.54
C ILE A 40 3.35 -10.09 3.62
N GLN A 41 3.48 -9.90 2.31
CA GLN A 41 2.98 -10.83 1.30
C GLN A 41 4.04 -11.05 0.24
N PRO A 42 5.07 -11.87 0.54
CA PRO A 42 6.12 -12.16 -0.44
C PRO A 42 5.55 -12.94 -1.62
N SER A 43 5.99 -12.55 -2.81
CA SER A 43 5.51 -13.14 -4.05
C SER A 43 6.62 -13.03 -5.09
N GLY A 44 6.61 -13.91 -6.08
CA GLY A 44 7.50 -13.80 -7.23
C GLY A 44 6.90 -12.86 -8.26
N GLY A 45 7.74 -12.38 -9.17
CA GLY A 45 7.29 -11.51 -10.25
C GLY A 45 7.40 -10.02 -9.93
N ASP A 46 6.80 -9.21 -10.76
CA ASP A 46 6.90 -7.76 -10.66
C ASP A 46 5.93 -7.19 -9.63
N MET A 47 6.40 -6.25 -8.84
CA MET A 47 5.54 -5.54 -7.88
C MET A 47 4.53 -4.65 -8.61
N ILE A 48 4.92 -4.04 -9.70
CA ILE A 48 4.05 -3.14 -10.46
C ILE A 48 3.40 -3.92 -11.60
N SER A 49 2.06 -3.98 -11.59
CA SER A 49 1.31 -4.71 -12.61
C SER A 49 1.04 -3.86 -13.84
N SER A 50 0.82 -2.57 -13.67
CA SER A 50 0.61 -1.65 -14.79
C SER A 50 0.78 -0.21 -14.32
N SER A 51 0.79 0.71 -15.27
CA SER A 51 0.84 2.14 -14.96
C SER A 51 -0.03 2.91 -15.96
N GLU A 52 -0.81 3.86 -15.45
CA GLU A 52 -1.68 4.72 -16.25
C GLU A 52 -1.89 6.04 -15.52
N HIS A 53 -2.03 7.12 -16.28
CA HIS A 53 -2.42 8.43 -15.73
C HIS A 53 -1.58 8.87 -14.52
N ASP A 54 -0.27 8.65 -14.61
CA ASP A 54 0.68 9.01 -13.55
C ASP A 54 0.51 8.20 -12.26
N GLU A 55 -0.10 7.02 -12.35
CA GLU A 55 -0.25 6.10 -11.23
C GLU A 55 0.37 4.75 -11.55
N PHE A 56 0.89 4.10 -10.50
CA PHE A 56 1.32 2.70 -10.57
C PHE A 56 0.28 1.84 -9.89
N TYR A 57 -0.06 0.71 -10.50
CA TYR A 57 -0.93 -0.30 -9.89
C TYR A 57 -0.08 -1.47 -9.44
N LEU A 58 -0.27 -1.90 -8.21
CA LEU A 58 0.59 -2.90 -7.58
C LEU A 58 0.01 -4.30 -7.71
N SER A 59 0.90 -5.28 -7.90
CA SER A 59 0.54 -6.68 -8.11
C SER A 59 0.42 -7.40 -6.77
N ILE A 60 -0.60 -7.01 -5.98
CA ILE A 60 -0.83 -7.54 -4.63
C ILE A 60 -2.24 -8.13 -4.57
N ASP A 61 -2.36 -9.33 -3.99
CA ASP A 61 -3.67 -9.94 -3.74
C ASP A 61 -4.31 -9.25 -2.53
N CYS A 62 -5.24 -8.34 -2.79
CA CYS A 62 -5.85 -7.52 -1.76
C CYS A 62 -6.66 -8.33 -0.75
N ASP A 63 -7.31 -9.42 -1.17
CA ASP A 63 -8.09 -10.24 -0.26
C ASP A 63 -7.19 -10.93 0.76
N LYS A 64 -6.06 -11.49 0.31
CA LYS A 64 -5.10 -12.11 1.20
C LYS A 64 -4.40 -11.09 2.07
N LEU A 65 -4.09 -9.93 1.53
CA LEU A 65 -3.44 -8.86 2.28
C LEU A 65 -4.32 -8.39 3.43
N ALA A 66 -5.62 -8.26 3.19
CA ALA A 66 -6.57 -7.82 4.21
C ALA A 66 -6.58 -8.74 5.43
N GLU A 67 -6.24 -10.00 5.26
CA GLU A 67 -6.22 -10.98 6.34
C GLU A 67 -4.99 -10.88 7.25
N VAL A 68 -3.88 -10.36 6.73
CA VAL A 68 -2.59 -10.41 7.41
C VAL A 68 -2.02 -9.04 7.76
N ILE A 69 -2.48 -7.97 7.12
CA ILE A 69 -1.96 -6.63 7.37
C ILE A 69 -2.61 -6.00 8.60
N SER A 70 -1.82 -5.31 9.42
CA SER A 70 -2.34 -4.60 10.59
C SER A 70 -2.76 -3.18 10.22
N ASP A 71 -3.56 -2.55 11.08
CA ASP A 71 -3.96 -1.15 10.87
C ASP A 71 -2.74 -0.22 10.89
N GLU A 72 -1.76 -0.51 11.73
CA GLU A 72 -0.53 0.27 11.78
C GLU A 72 0.22 0.20 10.45
N GLN A 73 0.26 -0.99 9.85
CA GLN A 73 0.91 -1.18 8.56
C GLN A 73 0.14 -0.47 7.44
N ILE A 74 -1.19 -0.49 7.50
CA ILE A 74 -2.01 0.26 6.53
C ILE A 74 -1.70 1.75 6.64
N GLN A 75 -1.63 2.26 7.87
CA GLN A 75 -1.31 3.67 8.09
C GLN A 75 0.08 4.02 7.56
N GLU A 76 1.06 3.13 7.74
CA GLU A 76 2.39 3.33 7.16
C GLU A 76 2.34 3.42 5.63
N LEU A 77 1.55 2.54 5.00
CA LEU A 77 1.39 2.59 3.55
C LEU A 77 0.74 3.89 3.09
N VAL A 78 -0.28 4.35 3.81
CA VAL A 78 -0.92 5.63 3.51
C VAL A 78 0.09 6.77 3.63
N CYS A 79 0.95 6.73 4.64
CA CYS A 79 2.01 7.72 4.80
C CYS A 79 3.00 7.73 3.64
N CYS A 80 3.14 6.60 2.95
CA CYS A 80 4.00 6.48 1.78
C CYS A 80 3.30 6.86 0.47
N GLY A 81 2.01 7.18 0.53
CA GLY A 81 1.24 7.54 -0.66
C GLY A 81 0.53 6.37 -1.32
N ILE A 82 0.49 5.22 -0.67
CA ILE A 82 -0.25 4.06 -1.18
C ILE A 82 -1.74 4.26 -0.94
N ARG A 83 -2.55 3.96 -1.96
CA ARG A 83 -4.01 4.09 -1.88
C ARG A 83 -4.65 2.81 -2.40
N PHE A 84 -5.91 2.61 -2.06
CA PHE A 84 -6.71 1.53 -2.62
C PHE A 84 -7.56 2.07 -3.77
N ASP A 85 -7.45 1.44 -4.94
CA ASP A 85 -8.24 1.80 -6.12
C ASP A 85 -9.45 0.90 -6.20
N GLY A 86 -10.64 1.45 -5.96
CA GLY A 86 -11.89 0.68 -5.98
C GLY A 86 -12.35 0.27 -7.37
N GLU A 87 -11.85 0.93 -8.41
CA GLU A 87 -12.20 0.58 -9.78
C GLU A 87 -11.49 -0.70 -10.24
N TYR A 88 -10.21 -0.83 -9.88
CA TYR A 88 -9.40 -1.97 -10.29
C TYR A 88 -9.14 -2.97 -9.17
N ASP A 89 -9.68 -2.72 -7.97
CA ASP A 89 -9.50 -3.59 -6.80
C ASP A 89 -8.02 -3.88 -6.51
N CYS A 90 -7.20 -2.84 -6.50
CA CYS A 90 -5.76 -3.00 -6.25
C CYS A 90 -5.20 -1.81 -5.49
N LEU A 91 -3.98 -1.99 -4.98
CA LEU A 91 -3.24 -0.88 -4.40
C LEU A 91 -2.58 -0.08 -5.51
N CYS A 92 -2.47 1.21 -5.30
CA CYS A 92 -1.86 2.11 -6.27
C CYS A 92 -1.12 3.25 -5.57
N MET A 93 -0.29 3.95 -6.32
CA MET A 93 0.37 5.17 -5.86
C MET A 93 0.68 6.06 -7.06
N PHE A 94 0.79 7.35 -6.81
CA PHE A 94 1.18 8.29 -7.87
C PHE A 94 2.66 8.17 -8.20
N ALA A 95 2.95 8.30 -9.48
CA ALA A 95 4.32 8.33 -9.95
C ALA A 95 5.01 9.66 -9.60
#